data_db3e3cf66bdb47615b8876860070e570
#
_entry.id   db3e3cf66bdb47615b8876860070e570
#
_cell.length_a   1.000
_cell.length_b   1.000
_cell.length_c   1.000
_cell.angle_alpha   90.00
_cell.angle_beta   90.00
_cell.angle_gamma   90.00
#
_symmetry.space_group_name_H-M   'P 1'
#
loop_
_entity.id
_entity.type
_entity.pdbx_description
1 polymer ?
#
loop_
_entity_poly.entity_id
_entity_poly.type
_entity_poly.pdbx_seq_one_letter_code
_entity_poly.pdbx_strand_id
1 'polypeptide(L)'
;AGGTGAKTLNGIELIHVDGQSEGEFVQAGRIVAGAYDYTLARGQGANSGNWYLTSGSDSPELQPEPDPMPNPEPNPNPEPNPNPTPTPGPDLNVDNDLRPEAGSYIANLAAANTMFTTRLHERLGNTYYTDMVTGEQKQTTMWMRHEGGHNKWRDGSGQLKTQSNRYVLQLGGDIAQWSQNGSDSWHVGVMTGYGNSDSKTISSRTGYRAKASVNGYSTGLYATWYADDESRNGAYLDSWAQYSWFDNTVKGDDLQSESYKSKGFTASLEAGYKHKLAECNGSQGTRNEWYVQPQAQVTWMGVKADNHRESNGTLVHSNGDGNVQTRLGVKTWLKSHHKMDDGKSREFQPFV
;
A
#
# COMPACT_ATOMS: atom_id res chain seq x y z
N ALA A 1 -1.58 -26.85 -13.12
CA ALA A 1 -0.92 -27.54 -12.00
C ALA A 1 -0.51 -26.49 -10.97
N GLY A 2 -1.09 -26.53 -9.80
CA GLY A 2 -0.71 -25.65 -8.71
C GLY A 2 0.62 -26.11 -8.13
N GLY A 3 1.64 -25.26 -8.15
CA GLY A 3 2.88 -25.54 -7.47
C GLY A 3 2.64 -25.54 -5.97
N THR A 4 2.93 -26.64 -5.30
CA THR A 4 2.73 -26.80 -3.86
C THR A 4 3.94 -26.35 -3.04
N GLY A 5 5.06 -25.98 -3.70
CA GLY A 5 6.31 -25.64 -3.04
C GLY A 5 6.96 -26.85 -2.34
N ALA A 6 6.76 -28.05 -2.87
CA ALA A 6 7.33 -29.25 -2.26
C ALA A 6 8.87 -29.15 -2.19
N LYS A 7 9.41 -29.20 -0.98
CA LYS A 7 10.83 -29.05 -0.66
C LYS A 7 11.60 -30.37 -0.69
N THR A 8 10.94 -31.49 -0.81
CA THR A 8 11.55 -32.78 -0.63
C THR A 8 12.29 -33.22 -1.88
N LEU A 9 13.40 -33.94 -1.69
CA LEU A 9 14.10 -34.69 -2.74
C LEU A 9 13.17 -35.70 -3.46
N ASN A 10 12.03 -35.98 -2.90
CA ASN A 10 10.90 -36.70 -3.48
C ASN A 10 9.75 -35.76 -3.84
N GLY A 11 10.05 -34.56 -4.33
CA GLY A 11 9.07 -33.60 -4.79
C GLY A 11 8.26 -34.11 -6.01
N ILE A 12 8.08 -33.24 -6.98
CA ILE A 12 7.41 -33.63 -8.23
C ILE A 12 8.39 -34.43 -9.08
N GLU A 13 8.22 -35.75 -9.18
CA GLU A 13 9.01 -36.58 -10.08
C GLU A 13 8.71 -36.20 -11.53
N LEU A 14 9.74 -35.85 -12.27
CA LEU A 14 9.67 -35.52 -13.68
C LEU A 14 10.15 -36.65 -14.57
N ILE A 15 11.22 -37.30 -14.14
CA ILE A 15 11.86 -38.34 -14.92
C ILE A 15 12.06 -39.53 -14.01
N HIS A 16 11.46 -40.63 -14.38
CA HIS A 16 11.69 -41.95 -13.76
C HIS A 16 12.67 -42.75 -14.61
N VAL A 17 13.68 -43.30 -13.98
CA VAL A 17 14.69 -44.09 -14.68
C VAL A 17 14.74 -45.50 -14.12
N ASP A 18 14.37 -46.45 -14.95
CA ASP A 18 14.52 -47.87 -14.63
C ASP A 18 15.97 -48.32 -14.90
N GLY A 19 16.70 -48.64 -13.84
CA GLY A 19 18.08 -49.12 -13.93
C GLY A 19 19.13 -48.06 -13.63
N GLN A 20 20.35 -48.24 -14.14
CA GLN A 20 21.44 -47.31 -13.92
C GLN A 20 21.34 -46.11 -14.83
N SER A 21 21.50 -44.89 -14.27
CA SER A 21 21.52 -43.65 -14.97
C SER A 21 22.82 -42.87 -14.66
N GLU A 22 23.69 -42.77 -15.65
CA GLU A 22 24.90 -41.96 -15.58
C GLU A 22 24.73 -40.59 -16.27
N GLY A 23 23.60 -40.35 -16.92
CA GLY A 23 23.30 -39.10 -17.61
C GLY A 23 22.95 -37.96 -16.66
N GLU A 24 23.35 -36.77 -16.99
CA GLU A 24 23.01 -35.53 -16.29
C GLU A 24 22.02 -34.73 -17.12
N PHE A 25 20.92 -34.30 -16.49
CA PHE A 25 20.00 -33.35 -17.08
C PHE A 25 20.31 -31.95 -16.55
N VAL A 26 20.39 -31.00 -17.45
CA VAL A 26 20.67 -29.61 -17.12
C VAL A 26 19.39 -28.81 -17.35
N GLN A 27 19.01 -28.02 -16.37
CA GLN A 27 17.89 -27.10 -16.48
C GLN A 27 18.22 -26.01 -17.52
N ALA A 28 17.46 -25.94 -18.61
CA ALA A 28 17.71 -25.00 -19.70
C ALA A 28 17.12 -23.60 -19.47
N GLY A 29 16.21 -23.43 -18.50
CA GLY A 29 15.54 -22.18 -18.23
C GLY A 29 14.88 -22.17 -16.85
N ARG A 30 14.29 -21.05 -16.52
CA ARG A 30 13.57 -20.86 -15.26
C ARG A 30 12.29 -21.70 -15.23
N ILE A 31 12.03 -22.38 -14.12
CA ILE A 31 10.83 -23.19 -13.91
C ILE A 31 10.01 -22.58 -12.79
N VAL A 32 8.76 -22.24 -13.08
CA VAL A 32 7.84 -21.64 -12.10
C VAL A 32 6.51 -22.39 -12.07
N ALA A 33 5.93 -22.51 -10.90
CA ALA A 33 4.56 -22.99 -10.75
C ALA A 33 3.94 -22.38 -9.48
N GLY A 34 2.74 -21.80 -9.59
CA GLY A 34 2.13 -21.11 -8.46
C GLY A 34 2.99 -19.94 -8.01
N ALA A 35 3.24 -19.86 -6.70
CA ALA A 35 4.01 -18.78 -6.08
C ALA A 35 5.52 -19.05 -5.98
N TYR A 36 6.01 -20.18 -6.55
CA TYR A 36 7.35 -20.67 -6.28
C TYR A 36 8.20 -20.83 -7.56
N ASP A 37 9.51 -20.62 -7.37
CA ASP A 37 10.55 -21.04 -8.30
C ASP A 37 10.99 -22.48 -7.98
N TYR A 38 11.25 -23.26 -9.02
CA TYR A 38 11.69 -24.65 -8.91
C TYR A 38 13.02 -24.86 -9.60
N THR A 39 13.77 -25.80 -9.05
CA THR A 39 15.02 -26.30 -9.65
C THR A 39 14.88 -27.79 -9.95
N LEU A 40 15.58 -28.24 -11.01
CA LEU A 40 15.70 -29.65 -11.33
C LEU A 40 16.80 -30.25 -10.45
N ALA A 41 16.45 -31.27 -9.68
CA ALA A 41 17.38 -31.97 -8.79
C ALA A 41 17.32 -33.47 -9.00
N ARG A 42 18.47 -34.12 -8.90
CA ARG A 42 18.58 -35.58 -8.91
C ARG A 42 18.12 -36.15 -7.58
N GLY A 43 17.38 -37.26 -7.60
CA GLY A 43 16.96 -37.98 -6.40
C GLY A 43 18.14 -38.58 -5.62
N GLN A 44 17.88 -39.04 -4.41
CA GLN A 44 18.89 -39.64 -3.54
C GLN A 44 18.51 -41.09 -3.13
N GLY A 45 19.52 -41.84 -2.73
CA GLY A 45 19.33 -43.20 -2.30
C GLY A 45 18.76 -44.11 -3.38
N ALA A 46 17.67 -44.81 -3.11
CA ALA A 46 17.00 -45.69 -4.06
C ALA A 46 16.48 -44.97 -5.31
N ASN A 47 16.27 -43.63 -5.23
CA ASN A 47 15.76 -42.78 -6.30
C ASN A 47 16.86 -41.97 -7.00
N SER A 48 18.12 -42.35 -6.82
CA SER A 48 19.28 -41.60 -7.38
C SER A 48 19.32 -41.55 -8.91
N GLY A 49 18.54 -42.39 -9.59
CA GLY A 49 18.37 -42.32 -11.04
C GLY A 49 17.30 -41.33 -11.50
N ASN A 50 16.37 -40.99 -10.63
CA ASN A 50 15.20 -40.18 -10.94
C ASN A 50 15.49 -38.67 -10.78
N TRP A 51 14.68 -37.85 -11.45
CA TRP A 51 14.80 -36.39 -11.40
C TRP A 51 13.51 -35.73 -10.97
N TYR A 52 13.66 -34.75 -10.07
CA TYR A 52 12.57 -34.10 -9.36
C TYR A 52 12.64 -32.59 -9.52
N LEU A 53 11.47 -31.93 -9.44
CA LEU A 53 11.37 -30.50 -9.20
C LEU A 53 11.34 -30.23 -7.70
N THR A 54 12.24 -29.38 -7.23
CA THR A 54 12.34 -28.94 -5.83
C THR A 54 12.27 -27.42 -5.73
N SER A 55 11.72 -26.92 -4.62
CA SER A 55 11.74 -25.50 -4.29
C SER A 55 12.29 -25.33 -2.87
N GLY A 56 13.32 -24.51 -2.71
CA GLY A 56 14.04 -24.31 -1.44
C GLY A 56 15.51 -24.71 -1.49
N SER A 57 16.25 -24.37 -0.42
CA SER A 57 17.67 -24.72 -0.34
C SER A 57 17.86 -26.17 0.06
N ASP A 58 18.78 -26.85 -0.59
CA ASP A 58 19.20 -28.25 -0.36
C ASP A 58 20.03 -28.45 0.91
N SER A 59 19.85 -27.67 1.94
CA SER A 59 20.46 -27.97 3.23
C SER A 59 19.53 -28.94 3.99
N PRO A 60 19.90 -30.20 4.12
CA PRO A 60 19.28 -31.06 5.11
C PRO A 60 19.75 -30.56 6.50
N GLU A 61 19.12 -29.55 7.05
CA GLU A 61 19.16 -29.42 8.50
C GLU A 61 18.43 -30.62 9.06
N LEU A 62 19.23 -31.56 9.55
CA LEU A 62 18.79 -32.52 10.51
C LEU A 62 18.20 -31.73 11.68
N GLN A 63 16.91 -31.50 11.66
CA GLN A 63 16.24 -31.09 12.88
C GLN A 63 16.48 -32.20 13.88
N PRO A 64 17.13 -31.91 15.02
CA PRO A 64 17.13 -32.86 16.11
C PRO A 64 15.68 -33.19 16.43
N GLU A 65 15.33 -34.45 16.50
CA GLU A 65 14.02 -34.86 16.99
C GLU A 65 13.77 -34.10 18.30
N PRO A 66 12.61 -33.39 18.43
CA PRO A 66 12.31 -32.74 19.69
C PRO A 66 12.27 -33.82 20.77
N ASP A 67 13.09 -33.64 21.80
CA ASP A 67 13.02 -34.46 23.00
C ASP A 67 11.58 -34.51 23.44
N PRO A 68 11.08 -35.71 23.83
CA PRO A 68 9.71 -35.86 24.29
C PRO A 68 9.49 -34.94 25.48
N MET A 69 8.65 -33.90 25.27
CA MET A 69 8.25 -33.02 26.36
C MET A 69 7.69 -33.81 27.52
N PRO A 70 8.13 -33.56 28.75
CA PRO A 70 7.49 -34.13 29.90
C PRO A 70 6.05 -33.61 29.96
N ASN A 71 5.14 -34.54 30.21
CA ASN A 71 3.71 -34.31 30.30
C ASN A 71 3.41 -33.16 31.26
N PRO A 72 2.74 -32.08 30.84
CA PRO A 72 2.46 -30.96 31.72
C PRO A 72 1.49 -31.38 32.83
N GLU A 73 1.88 -31.15 34.07
CA GLU A 73 0.97 -31.26 35.19
C GLU A 73 -0.19 -30.25 35.03
N PRO A 74 -1.42 -30.60 35.39
CA PRO A 74 -2.56 -29.72 35.26
C PRO A 74 -2.43 -28.56 36.24
N ASN A 75 -2.30 -27.33 35.68
CA ASN A 75 -2.32 -26.09 36.44
C ASN A 75 -3.77 -25.73 36.81
N PRO A 76 -4.12 -25.62 38.09
CA PRO A 76 -5.52 -25.46 38.51
C PRO A 76 -6.03 -24.00 38.47
N ASN A 77 -5.29 -23.04 37.88
CA ASN A 77 -5.75 -21.64 37.86
C ASN A 77 -5.32 -20.91 36.61
N PRO A 78 -6.16 -20.84 35.55
CA PRO A 78 -5.86 -19.98 34.41
C PRO A 78 -6.17 -18.51 34.77
N GLU A 79 -5.13 -17.71 34.97
CA GLU A 79 -5.29 -16.25 34.96
C GLU A 79 -5.67 -15.80 33.54
N PRO A 80 -6.65 -14.87 33.37
CA PRO A 80 -7.00 -14.34 32.05
C PRO A 80 -5.83 -13.54 31.49
N ASN A 81 -5.28 -13.98 30.38
CA ASN A 81 -4.24 -13.28 29.62
C ASN A 81 -4.86 -12.03 28.95
N PRO A 82 -4.48 -10.80 29.33
CA PRO A 82 -5.11 -9.59 28.80
C PRO A 82 -4.59 -9.14 27.44
N ASN A 83 -3.80 -9.94 26.76
CA ASN A 83 -3.23 -9.55 25.47
C ASN A 83 -3.33 -10.69 24.47
N PRO A 84 -4.32 -10.68 23.56
CA PRO A 84 -4.36 -11.68 22.49
C PRO A 84 -3.12 -11.47 21.61
N THR A 85 -2.21 -12.41 21.66
CA THR A 85 -1.12 -12.52 20.69
C THR A 85 -1.76 -12.58 19.30
N PRO A 86 -1.35 -11.74 18.33
CA PRO A 86 -1.86 -11.85 16.97
C PRO A 86 -1.65 -13.28 16.49
N THR A 87 -2.73 -13.92 16.06
CA THR A 87 -2.65 -15.22 15.41
C THR A 87 -1.68 -15.08 14.24
N PRO A 88 -0.61 -15.87 14.17
CA PRO A 88 0.25 -15.85 12.99
C PRO A 88 -0.62 -16.12 11.77
N GLY A 89 -0.49 -15.26 10.76
CA GLY A 89 -1.05 -15.56 9.45
C GLY A 89 -0.58 -16.93 8.96
N PRO A 90 -1.23 -17.52 7.95
CA PRO A 90 -0.86 -18.85 7.47
C PRO A 90 0.65 -18.87 7.26
N ASP A 91 1.31 -19.85 7.88
CA ASP A 91 2.74 -20.10 7.72
C ASP A 91 3.04 -20.20 6.23
N LEU A 92 3.48 -19.10 5.66
CA LEU A 92 4.16 -19.14 4.39
C LEU A 92 5.40 -19.99 4.65
N ASN A 93 5.45 -21.14 4.01
CA ASN A 93 6.56 -22.07 4.15
C ASN A 93 7.83 -21.31 3.77
N VAL A 94 8.52 -20.76 4.78
CA VAL A 94 9.63 -19.78 4.65
C VAL A 94 10.82 -20.41 3.94
N ASP A 95 10.77 -21.71 3.79
CA ASP A 95 11.82 -22.55 3.23
C ASP A 95 11.75 -22.71 1.71
N ASN A 96 10.60 -22.46 1.10
CA ASN A 96 10.44 -22.53 -0.35
C ASN A 96 10.90 -21.25 -1.05
N ASP A 97 11.40 -21.39 -2.26
CA ASP A 97 11.85 -20.25 -3.07
C ASP A 97 10.67 -19.51 -3.67
N LEU A 98 10.34 -18.37 -3.08
CA LEU A 98 9.27 -17.49 -3.59
C LEU A 98 9.71 -16.82 -4.89
N ARG A 99 8.84 -16.84 -5.88
CA ARG A 99 9.06 -16.12 -7.13
C ARG A 99 8.84 -14.61 -6.96
N PRO A 100 9.71 -13.77 -7.52
CA PRO A 100 9.63 -12.32 -7.36
C PRO A 100 8.33 -11.70 -7.92
N GLU A 101 7.65 -12.36 -8.86
CA GLU A 101 6.38 -11.90 -9.40
C GLU A 101 5.31 -11.78 -8.32
N ALA A 102 5.35 -12.60 -7.27
CA ALA A 102 4.43 -12.46 -6.13
C ALA A 102 4.56 -11.09 -5.47
N GLY A 103 5.78 -10.60 -5.26
CA GLY A 103 6.03 -9.25 -4.77
C GLY A 103 5.55 -8.17 -5.74
N SER A 104 5.66 -8.40 -7.04
CA SER A 104 5.16 -7.51 -8.08
C SER A 104 3.64 -7.39 -8.09
N TYR A 105 2.92 -8.49 -7.96
CA TYR A 105 1.45 -8.48 -7.84
C TYR A 105 0.99 -7.74 -6.59
N ILE A 106 1.65 -7.97 -5.47
CA ILE A 106 1.36 -7.27 -4.20
C ILE A 106 1.64 -5.77 -4.34
N ALA A 107 2.75 -5.38 -4.96
CA ALA A 107 3.11 -3.99 -5.17
C ALA A 107 2.07 -3.26 -6.04
N ASN A 108 1.61 -3.88 -7.12
CA ASN A 108 0.57 -3.32 -7.98
C ASN A 108 -0.76 -3.13 -7.23
N LEU A 109 -1.18 -4.12 -6.46
CA LEU A 109 -2.43 -4.04 -5.70
C LEU A 109 -2.35 -2.99 -4.59
N ALA A 110 -1.23 -2.92 -3.87
CA ALA A 110 -1.00 -1.92 -2.83
C ALA A 110 -0.98 -0.51 -3.42
N ALA A 111 -0.31 -0.31 -4.56
CA ALA A 111 -0.29 0.97 -5.25
C ALA A 111 -1.70 1.38 -5.72
N ALA A 112 -2.46 0.48 -6.32
CA ALA A 112 -3.83 0.74 -6.77
C ALA A 112 -4.76 1.16 -5.63
N ASN A 113 -4.64 0.53 -4.46
CA ASN A 113 -5.46 0.86 -3.29
C ASN A 113 -5.07 2.16 -2.58
N THR A 114 -3.82 2.61 -2.70
CA THR A 114 -3.32 3.75 -1.93
C THR A 114 -3.06 5.00 -2.76
N MET A 115 -2.98 4.86 -4.07
CA MET A 115 -2.54 5.90 -5.00
C MET A 115 -3.33 7.20 -4.90
N PHE A 116 -4.65 7.10 -4.78
CA PHE A 116 -5.56 8.24 -4.76
C PHE A 116 -6.12 8.57 -3.36
N THR A 117 -5.64 7.92 -2.31
CA THR A 117 -6.01 8.27 -0.93
C THR A 117 -5.49 9.64 -0.55
N THR A 118 -6.35 10.50 -0.03
CA THR A 118 -6.00 11.86 0.38
C THR A 118 -6.45 12.15 1.80
N ARG A 119 -5.75 13.07 2.44
CA ARG A 119 -6.17 13.75 3.65
C ARG A 119 -6.82 15.08 3.31
N LEU A 120 -7.59 15.61 4.22
CA LEU A 120 -8.24 16.91 4.00
C LEU A 120 -7.23 18.01 3.63
N HIS A 121 -6.14 18.13 4.35
CA HIS A 121 -5.15 19.18 4.14
C HIS A 121 -4.45 19.13 2.77
N GLU A 122 -4.44 17.97 2.10
CA GLU A 122 -3.88 17.81 0.76
C GLU A 122 -4.81 18.35 -0.34
N ARG A 123 -6.06 18.60 0.02
CA ARG A 123 -7.10 19.16 -0.86
C ARG A 123 -7.47 20.60 -0.52
N LEU A 124 -6.79 21.19 0.46
CA LEU A 124 -6.98 22.61 0.80
C LEU A 124 -6.11 23.48 -0.11
N GLY A 125 -6.74 24.15 -1.03
CA GLY A 125 -6.10 25.13 -1.88
C GLY A 125 -6.95 26.38 -1.97
N ASN A 126 -6.38 27.52 -1.64
CA ASN A 126 -6.95 28.83 -1.94
C ASN A 126 -6.15 29.43 -3.09
N THR A 127 -6.63 29.22 -4.30
CA THR A 127 -6.03 29.82 -5.47
C THR A 127 -6.81 31.08 -5.83
N TYR A 128 -6.13 32.22 -5.80
CA TYR A 128 -6.70 33.48 -6.29
C TYR A 128 -6.41 33.61 -7.78
N TYR A 129 -7.42 34.01 -8.52
CA TYR A 129 -7.24 34.36 -9.91
C TYR A 129 -7.80 35.79 -10.16
N THR A 130 -7.21 36.48 -11.10
CA THR A 130 -7.72 37.79 -11.55
C THR A 130 -8.70 37.51 -12.69
N ASP A 131 -9.94 37.95 -12.51
CA ASP A 131 -10.95 37.91 -13.57
C ASP A 131 -10.48 38.88 -14.68
N MET A 132 -10.22 38.34 -15.85
CA MET A 132 -9.69 39.13 -16.97
C MET A 132 -10.68 40.17 -17.54
N VAL A 133 -11.96 40.03 -17.19
CA VAL A 133 -13.02 40.94 -17.65
C VAL A 133 -13.23 42.06 -16.66
N THR A 134 -13.25 41.76 -15.36
CA THR A 134 -13.52 42.74 -14.30
C THR A 134 -12.27 43.28 -13.62
N GLY A 135 -11.13 42.65 -13.77
CA GLY A 135 -9.89 42.97 -13.06
C GLY A 135 -9.93 42.60 -11.55
N GLU A 136 -11.00 42.02 -11.08
CA GLU A 136 -11.16 41.67 -9.68
C GLU A 136 -10.42 40.35 -9.32
N GLN A 137 -9.83 40.33 -8.14
CA GLN A 137 -9.30 39.08 -7.59
C GLN A 137 -10.45 38.24 -7.04
N LYS A 138 -10.62 37.05 -7.61
CA LYS A 138 -11.58 36.06 -7.16
C LYS A 138 -10.87 34.86 -6.60
N GLN A 139 -11.45 34.23 -5.59
CA GLN A 139 -10.97 32.98 -5.01
C GLN A 139 -11.63 31.81 -5.71
N THR A 140 -10.84 30.80 -6.07
CA THR A 140 -11.34 29.51 -6.54
C THR A 140 -11.16 28.44 -5.48
N THR A 141 -12.07 27.50 -5.43
CA THR A 141 -11.97 26.30 -4.60
C THR A 141 -11.25 25.15 -5.29
N MET A 142 -10.78 25.37 -6.52
CA MET A 142 -10.01 24.37 -7.24
C MET A 142 -8.68 24.09 -6.54
N TRP A 143 -8.36 22.83 -6.44
CA TRP A 143 -7.13 22.35 -5.86
C TRP A 143 -6.44 21.35 -6.79
N MET A 144 -5.14 21.25 -6.67
CA MET A 144 -4.31 20.29 -7.37
C MET A 144 -3.35 19.65 -6.37
N ARG A 145 -3.31 18.31 -6.39
CA ARG A 145 -2.35 17.52 -5.63
C ARG A 145 -1.41 16.84 -6.60
N HIS A 146 -0.13 16.96 -6.31
CA HIS A 146 0.93 16.32 -7.04
C HIS A 146 1.82 15.59 -6.05
N GLU A 147 2.06 14.30 -6.27
CA GLU A 147 2.88 13.48 -5.39
C GLU A 147 3.86 12.64 -6.20
N GLY A 148 5.13 12.67 -5.80
CA GLY A 148 6.15 11.73 -6.19
C GLY A 148 6.61 10.94 -4.97
N GLY A 149 6.68 9.62 -5.09
CA GLY A 149 7.05 8.75 -3.97
C GLY A 149 8.05 7.67 -4.37
N HIS A 150 8.92 7.31 -3.44
CA HIS A 150 9.81 6.17 -3.54
C HIS A 150 9.70 5.32 -2.29
N ASN A 151 9.39 4.04 -2.45
CA ASN A 151 9.26 3.09 -1.36
C ASN A 151 10.16 1.88 -1.55
N LYS A 152 10.68 1.38 -0.44
CA LYS A 152 11.42 0.10 -0.38
C LYS A 152 10.87 -0.73 0.76
N TRP A 153 10.62 -1.99 0.49
CA TRP A 153 10.13 -2.90 1.52
C TRP A 153 10.57 -4.34 1.25
N ARG A 154 10.43 -5.17 2.26
CA ARG A 154 10.66 -6.61 2.19
C ARG A 154 9.38 -7.32 2.60
N ASP A 155 9.15 -8.47 2.01
CA ASP A 155 8.06 -9.35 2.44
C ASP A 155 8.35 -9.98 3.82
N GLY A 156 7.33 -10.59 4.43
CA GLY A 156 7.45 -11.22 5.76
C GLY A 156 8.42 -12.39 5.81
N SER A 157 8.70 -13.04 4.68
CA SER A 157 9.71 -14.11 4.60
C SER A 157 11.14 -13.58 4.51
N GLY A 158 11.33 -12.30 4.18
CA GLY A 158 12.61 -11.67 3.92
C GLY A 158 13.25 -12.05 2.59
N GLN A 159 12.64 -12.92 1.79
CA GLN A 159 13.17 -13.36 0.50
C GLN A 159 13.03 -12.31 -0.59
N LEU A 160 11.91 -11.59 -0.59
CA LEU A 160 11.58 -10.64 -1.64
C LEU A 160 11.85 -9.21 -1.19
N LYS A 161 12.62 -8.49 -1.99
CA LYS A 161 12.90 -7.06 -1.80
C LYS A 161 12.25 -6.31 -2.95
N THR A 162 11.37 -5.40 -2.61
CA THR A 162 10.64 -4.58 -3.59
C THR A 162 10.97 -3.11 -3.40
N GLN A 163 11.18 -2.43 -4.49
CA GLN A 163 11.25 -0.97 -4.54
C GLN A 163 10.30 -0.45 -5.60
N SER A 164 9.63 0.64 -5.29
CA SER A 164 8.66 1.26 -6.19
C SER A 164 8.81 2.77 -6.25
N ASN A 165 8.53 3.32 -7.43
CA ASN A 165 8.39 4.74 -7.67
C ASN A 165 6.97 5.01 -8.11
N ARG A 166 6.35 6.04 -7.56
CA ARG A 166 5.01 6.41 -7.97
C ARG A 166 4.88 7.90 -8.24
N TYR A 167 3.99 8.21 -9.12
CA TYR A 167 3.58 9.55 -9.48
C TYR A 167 2.07 9.64 -9.47
N VAL A 168 1.53 10.66 -8.83
CA VAL A 168 0.09 10.89 -8.74
C VAL A 168 -0.21 12.36 -9.01
N LEU A 169 -1.23 12.60 -9.82
CA LEU A 169 -1.82 13.90 -10.05
C LEU A 169 -3.32 13.82 -9.77
N GLN A 170 -3.82 14.64 -8.88
CA GLN A 170 -5.24 14.78 -8.61
C GLN A 170 -5.67 16.22 -8.73
N LEU A 171 -6.87 16.44 -9.25
CA LEU A 171 -7.51 17.73 -9.41
C LEU A 171 -8.92 17.66 -8.82
N GLY A 172 -9.37 18.74 -8.24
CA GLY A 172 -10.74 18.83 -7.76
C GLY A 172 -11.15 20.25 -7.45
N GLY A 173 -12.39 20.39 -7.06
CA GLY A 173 -12.97 21.65 -6.65
C GLY A 173 -14.38 21.49 -6.14
N ASP A 174 -14.84 22.46 -5.35
CA ASP A 174 -16.18 22.48 -4.80
C ASP A 174 -17.20 22.79 -5.90
N ILE A 175 -18.29 22.08 -5.88
CA ILE A 175 -19.46 22.33 -6.73
C ILE A 175 -20.60 22.98 -5.95
N ALA A 176 -20.60 22.85 -4.63
CA ALA A 176 -21.60 23.47 -3.75
C ALA A 176 -21.00 23.81 -2.39
N GLN A 177 -21.42 24.91 -1.83
CA GLN A 177 -21.09 25.38 -0.49
C GLN A 177 -22.34 25.97 0.16
N TRP A 178 -22.54 25.69 1.45
CA TRP A 178 -23.65 26.27 2.23
C TRP A 178 -23.31 26.25 3.72
N SER A 179 -24.11 26.99 4.50
CA SER A 179 -24.09 26.98 5.95
C SER A 179 -25.48 26.59 6.48
N GLN A 180 -25.51 25.87 7.58
CA GLN A 180 -26.75 25.51 8.27
C GLN A 180 -27.13 26.48 9.39
N ASN A 181 -26.15 27.03 10.09
CA ASN A 181 -26.36 27.88 11.26
C ASN A 181 -25.74 29.29 11.14
N GLY A 182 -25.19 29.63 10.00
CA GLY A 182 -24.51 30.90 9.73
C GLY A 182 -23.04 30.96 10.19
N SER A 183 -22.59 30.00 10.98
CA SER A 183 -21.18 29.92 11.44
C SER A 183 -20.42 28.76 10.82
N ASP A 184 -21.11 27.65 10.55
CA ASP A 184 -20.54 26.46 9.93
C ASP A 184 -20.44 26.58 8.41
N SER A 185 -19.70 25.70 7.80
CA SER A 185 -19.70 25.56 6.34
C SER A 185 -19.64 24.10 5.90
N TRP A 186 -20.40 23.83 4.85
CA TRP A 186 -20.38 22.59 4.09
C TRP A 186 -19.80 22.84 2.72
N HIS A 187 -18.90 21.94 2.30
CA HIS A 187 -18.29 21.94 1.00
C HIS A 187 -18.49 20.59 0.35
N VAL A 188 -19.09 20.55 -0.81
CA VAL A 188 -19.22 19.33 -1.61
C VAL A 188 -18.52 19.57 -2.93
N GLY A 189 -17.72 18.63 -3.34
CA GLY A 189 -16.93 18.77 -4.56
C GLY A 189 -16.72 17.47 -5.31
N VAL A 190 -16.10 17.61 -6.45
CA VAL A 190 -15.70 16.53 -7.35
C VAL A 190 -14.19 16.50 -7.48
N MET A 191 -13.65 15.32 -7.73
CA MET A 191 -12.23 15.15 -7.96
C MET A 191 -11.96 14.06 -9.00
N THR A 192 -10.83 14.19 -9.66
CA THR A 192 -10.32 13.23 -10.63
C THR A 192 -8.83 13.08 -10.46
N GLY A 193 -8.30 11.94 -10.83
CA GLY A 193 -6.89 11.66 -10.69
C GLY A 193 -6.33 10.78 -11.78
N TYR A 194 -5.03 10.90 -11.96
CA TYR A 194 -4.20 10.01 -12.74
C TYR A 194 -2.98 9.62 -11.91
N GLY A 195 -2.56 8.38 -12.01
CA GLY A 195 -1.36 7.95 -11.33
C GLY A 195 -0.72 6.74 -11.99
N ASN A 196 0.56 6.57 -11.70
CA ASN A 196 1.31 5.39 -12.09
C ASN A 196 2.26 4.96 -10.96
N SER A 197 2.61 3.70 -10.94
CA SER A 197 3.63 3.14 -10.07
C SER A 197 4.40 2.07 -10.81
N ASP A 198 5.72 2.18 -10.77
CA ASP A 198 6.64 1.17 -11.30
C ASP A 198 7.38 0.53 -10.14
N SER A 199 7.44 -0.80 -10.12
CA SER A 199 8.13 -1.54 -9.08
C SER A 199 9.10 -2.58 -9.64
N LYS A 200 10.11 -2.89 -8.83
CA LYS A 200 11.09 -3.96 -9.09
C LYS A 200 11.20 -4.81 -7.85
N THR A 201 11.08 -6.11 -8.04
CA THR A 201 11.24 -7.10 -6.97
C THR A 201 12.40 -8.03 -7.29
N ILE A 202 13.22 -8.34 -6.30
CA ILE A 202 14.34 -9.26 -6.42
C ILE A 202 14.19 -10.33 -5.34
N SER A 203 14.31 -11.59 -5.72
CA SER A 203 14.47 -12.69 -4.78
C SER A 203 15.92 -12.74 -4.27
N SER A 204 16.11 -12.69 -2.97
CA SER A 204 17.44 -12.80 -2.35
C SER A 204 17.98 -14.23 -2.41
N ARG A 205 17.13 -15.23 -2.63
CA ARG A 205 17.51 -16.65 -2.69
C ARG A 205 17.89 -17.08 -4.10
N THR A 206 17.05 -16.78 -5.08
CA THR A 206 17.24 -17.20 -6.48
C THR A 206 17.95 -16.17 -7.33
N GLY A 207 17.97 -14.89 -6.90
CA GLY A 207 18.48 -13.78 -7.70
C GLY A 207 17.57 -13.35 -8.85
N TYR A 208 16.47 -14.05 -9.11
CA TYR A 208 15.50 -13.66 -10.13
C TYR A 208 14.84 -12.35 -9.79
N ARG A 209 14.45 -11.63 -10.84
CA ARG A 209 13.84 -10.30 -10.76
C ARG A 209 12.49 -10.29 -11.45
N ALA A 210 11.63 -9.42 -10.98
CA ALA A 210 10.39 -9.09 -11.66
C ALA A 210 10.18 -7.58 -11.68
N LYS A 211 9.56 -7.10 -12.74
CA LYS A 211 9.13 -5.71 -12.89
C LYS A 211 7.62 -5.67 -12.96
N ALA A 212 7.04 -4.67 -12.34
CA ALA A 212 5.61 -4.43 -12.42
C ALA A 212 5.34 -2.95 -12.68
N SER A 213 4.26 -2.68 -13.37
CA SER A 213 3.72 -1.34 -13.47
C SER A 213 2.21 -1.35 -13.34
N VAL A 214 1.68 -0.29 -12.78
CA VAL A 214 0.26 -0.01 -12.68
C VAL A 214 0.03 1.45 -12.99
N ASN A 215 -0.90 1.72 -13.88
CA ASN A 215 -1.35 3.07 -14.17
C ASN A 215 -2.87 3.11 -14.22
N GLY A 216 -3.44 4.24 -13.85
CA GLY A 216 -4.87 4.34 -13.83
C GLY A 216 -5.39 5.71 -13.51
N TYR A 217 -6.70 5.76 -13.43
CA TYR A 217 -7.49 6.95 -13.22
C TYR A 217 -8.45 6.77 -12.07
N SER A 218 -8.84 7.88 -11.48
CA SER A 218 -9.91 7.92 -10.49
C SER A 218 -10.87 9.05 -10.76
N THR A 219 -12.10 8.87 -10.30
CA THR A 219 -13.11 9.92 -10.20
C THR A 219 -13.83 9.75 -8.88
N GLY A 220 -14.21 10.85 -8.26
CA GLY A 220 -14.84 10.80 -6.95
C GLY A 220 -15.51 12.08 -6.53
N LEU A 221 -16.12 11.98 -5.36
CA LEU A 221 -16.85 13.04 -4.67
C LEU A 221 -16.26 13.19 -3.27
N TYR A 222 -16.32 14.41 -2.75
CA TYR A 222 -16.01 14.69 -1.35
C TYR A 222 -17.02 15.63 -0.72
N ALA A 223 -17.15 15.51 0.59
CA ALA A 223 -17.94 16.42 1.42
C ALA A 223 -17.16 16.75 2.68
N THR A 224 -17.03 18.04 2.97
CA THR A 224 -16.26 18.54 4.11
C THR A 224 -17.13 19.52 4.89
N TRP A 225 -17.16 19.35 6.21
CA TRP A 225 -17.85 20.23 7.13
C TRP A 225 -16.86 20.85 8.11
N TYR A 226 -16.99 22.17 8.35
CA TYR A 226 -16.27 22.90 9.37
C TYR A 226 -17.26 23.53 10.33
N ALA A 227 -16.99 23.42 11.64
CA ALA A 227 -17.83 24.01 12.67
C ALA A 227 -17.81 25.56 12.64
N ASP A 228 -16.69 26.14 12.20
CA ASP A 228 -16.50 27.58 12.01
C ASP A 228 -15.85 27.84 10.64
N ASP A 229 -16.59 28.51 9.77
CA ASP A 229 -16.15 28.79 8.40
C ASP A 229 -15.03 29.82 8.35
N GLU A 230 -15.08 30.84 9.20
CA GLU A 230 -14.16 31.98 9.16
C GLU A 230 -12.77 31.58 9.67
N SER A 231 -12.70 31.03 10.87
CA SER A 231 -11.42 30.70 11.51
C SER A 231 -10.92 29.29 11.20
N ARG A 232 -11.82 28.42 10.73
CA ARG A 232 -11.60 26.95 10.61
C ARG A 232 -11.18 26.30 11.94
N ASN A 233 -11.43 26.97 13.07
CA ASN A 233 -11.22 26.42 14.42
C ASN A 233 -12.34 25.47 14.78
N GLY A 234 -12.09 24.63 15.79
CA GLY A 234 -13.07 23.66 16.24
C GLY A 234 -13.10 22.40 15.38
N ALA A 235 -14.23 21.72 15.46
CA ALA A 235 -14.42 20.42 14.81
C ALA A 235 -14.48 20.54 13.29
N TYR A 236 -13.97 19.52 12.61
CA TYR A 236 -14.18 19.29 11.19
C TYR A 236 -14.46 17.82 10.92
N LEU A 237 -15.17 17.58 9.85
CA LEU A 237 -15.46 16.25 9.33
C LEU A 237 -15.27 16.27 7.82
N ASP A 238 -14.55 15.29 7.31
CA ASP A 238 -14.30 15.12 5.88
C ASP A 238 -14.59 13.70 5.44
N SER A 239 -15.22 13.55 4.32
CA SER A 239 -15.47 12.27 3.71
C SER A 239 -15.27 12.34 2.21
N TRP A 240 -14.79 11.25 1.61
CA TRP A 240 -14.71 11.11 0.17
C TRP A 240 -14.93 9.66 -0.23
N ALA A 241 -15.38 9.50 -1.46
CA ALA A 241 -15.46 8.22 -2.14
C ALA A 241 -15.00 8.37 -3.58
N GLN A 242 -14.18 7.44 -4.03
CA GLN A 242 -13.61 7.42 -5.36
C GLN A 242 -13.79 6.05 -6.00
N TYR A 243 -14.03 6.04 -7.30
CA TYR A 243 -13.93 4.86 -8.14
C TYR A 243 -12.66 4.95 -8.97
N SER A 244 -11.88 3.89 -8.98
CA SER A 244 -10.58 3.85 -9.67
C SER A 244 -10.51 2.62 -10.58
N TRP A 245 -9.82 2.77 -11.70
CA TRP A 245 -9.54 1.67 -12.63
C TRP A 245 -8.11 1.75 -13.13
N PHE A 246 -7.49 0.60 -13.27
CA PHE A 246 -6.06 0.48 -13.54
C PHE A 246 -5.76 -0.59 -14.59
N ASP A 247 -4.71 -0.35 -15.36
CA ASP A 247 -4.03 -1.32 -16.18
C ASP A 247 -2.72 -1.72 -15.49
N ASN A 248 -2.50 -3.03 -15.38
CA ASN A 248 -1.36 -3.61 -14.68
C ASN A 248 -0.54 -4.48 -15.62
N THR A 249 0.77 -4.49 -15.41
CA THR A 249 1.69 -5.41 -16.06
C THR A 249 2.64 -5.99 -15.05
N VAL A 250 2.99 -7.27 -15.23
CA VAL A 250 4.03 -7.97 -14.45
C VAL A 250 4.89 -8.76 -15.40
N LYS A 251 6.20 -8.61 -15.31
CA LYS A 251 7.17 -9.34 -16.11
C LYS A 251 8.31 -9.85 -15.24
N GLY A 252 8.46 -11.16 -15.15
CA GLY A 252 9.59 -11.82 -14.52
C GLY A 252 10.72 -12.15 -15.50
N ASP A 253 11.91 -12.40 -14.95
CA ASP A 253 13.04 -12.91 -15.72
C ASP A 253 12.66 -14.22 -16.41
N ASP A 254 13.01 -14.34 -17.67
CA ASP A 254 12.76 -15.51 -18.52
C ASP A 254 11.27 -15.91 -18.68
N LEU A 255 10.35 -14.99 -18.34
CA LEU A 255 8.90 -15.21 -18.46
C LEU A 255 8.27 -14.19 -19.41
N GLN A 256 7.09 -14.53 -19.91
CA GLN A 256 6.28 -13.60 -20.69
C GLN A 256 5.70 -12.51 -19.80
N SER A 257 5.45 -11.35 -20.39
CA SER A 257 4.78 -10.26 -19.71
C SER A 257 3.30 -10.58 -19.55
N GLU A 258 2.78 -10.40 -18.36
CA GLU A 258 1.37 -10.59 -18.02
C GLU A 258 0.69 -9.23 -17.87
N SER A 259 -0.51 -9.10 -18.41
CA SER A 259 -1.34 -7.90 -18.33
C SER A 259 -2.69 -8.22 -17.74
N TYR A 260 -3.17 -7.38 -16.84
CA TYR A 260 -4.48 -7.55 -16.20
C TYR A 260 -5.01 -6.20 -15.71
N LYS A 261 -6.27 -6.16 -15.35
CA LYS A 261 -6.95 -4.95 -14.87
C LYS A 261 -7.29 -5.05 -13.40
N SER A 262 -7.37 -3.89 -12.76
CA SER A 262 -7.91 -3.76 -11.41
C SER A 262 -8.84 -2.56 -11.33
N LYS A 263 -9.84 -2.63 -10.46
CA LYS A 263 -10.84 -1.59 -10.28
C LYS A 263 -11.53 -1.71 -8.93
N GLY A 264 -12.11 -0.65 -8.48
CA GLY A 264 -12.92 -0.66 -7.26
C GLY A 264 -13.12 0.70 -6.64
N PHE A 265 -13.84 0.70 -5.54
CA PHE A 265 -14.10 1.87 -4.72
C PHE A 265 -13.07 1.99 -3.60
N THR A 266 -12.74 3.23 -3.28
CA THR A 266 -12.08 3.61 -2.04
C THR A 266 -12.90 4.71 -1.38
N ALA A 267 -13.00 4.68 -0.05
CA ALA A 267 -13.74 5.66 0.71
C ALA A 267 -13.02 6.03 2.00
N SER A 268 -13.21 7.23 2.48
CA SER A 268 -12.54 7.73 3.67
C SER A 268 -13.48 8.59 4.51
N LEU A 269 -13.28 8.50 5.81
CA LEU A 269 -13.86 9.39 6.80
C LEU A 269 -12.73 9.93 7.69
N GLU A 270 -12.61 11.25 7.77
CA GLU A 270 -11.65 11.95 8.62
C GLU A 270 -12.38 12.90 9.54
N ALA A 271 -11.97 12.93 10.80
CA ALA A 271 -12.45 13.87 11.78
C ALA A 271 -11.28 14.47 12.57
N GLY A 272 -11.43 15.69 12.98
CA GLY A 272 -10.42 16.35 13.80
C GLY A 272 -10.97 17.58 14.49
N TYR A 273 -10.12 18.16 15.33
CA TYR A 273 -10.44 19.37 16.09
C TYR A 273 -9.24 20.30 16.10
N LYS A 274 -9.40 21.48 15.52
CA LYS A 274 -8.37 22.53 15.54
C LYS A 274 -8.55 23.40 16.77
N HIS A 275 -7.55 23.39 17.66
CA HIS A 275 -7.54 24.16 18.90
C HIS A 275 -6.38 25.16 18.93
N LYS A 276 -6.68 26.42 19.25
CA LYS A 276 -5.68 27.44 19.49
C LYS A 276 -5.18 27.32 20.93
N LEU A 277 -3.92 26.89 21.12
CA LEU A 277 -3.33 26.70 22.44
C LEU A 277 -2.92 27.98 23.10
N ALA A 278 -2.28 28.87 22.36
CA ALA A 278 -1.71 30.10 22.88
C ALA A 278 -1.61 31.17 21.81
N GLU A 279 -1.65 32.41 22.26
CA GLU A 279 -1.35 33.60 21.47
C GLU A 279 -0.33 34.45 22.23
N CYS A 280 0.73 34.85 21.57
CA CYS A 280 1.74 35.70 22.17
C CYS A 280 2.20 36.79 21.16
N ASN A 281 2.37 38.00 21.71
CA ASN A 281 2.90 39.11 20.94
C ASN A 281 4.41 39.12 21.11
N GLY A 282 5.13 39.01 20.01
CA GLY A 282 6.59 39.10 19.98
C GLY A 282 7.07 40.53 20.08
N SER A 283 8.38 40.72 20.37
CA SER A 283 9.07 41.98 20.63
C SER A 283 9.14 42.94 19.46
N GLN A 284 8.52 42.79 18.38
CA GLN A 284 8.52 43.72 17.22
C GLN A 284 7.13 43.81 16.57
N GLY A 285 6.06 43.64 17.36
CA GLY A 285 4.70 43.64 16.83
C GLY A 285 4.32 42.40 16.04
N THR A 286 5.05 41.30 16.24
CA THR A 286 4.73 40.01 15.67
C THR A 286 3.65 39.34 16.53
N ARG A 287 2.58 38.91 15.92
CA ARG A 287 1.55 38.09 16.55
C ARG A 287 1.79 36.63 16.22
N ASN A 288 1.97 35.83 17.22
CA ASN A 288 2.19 34.38 17.10
C ASN A 288 1.01 33.64 17.70
N GLU A 289 0.47 32.71 16.97
CA GLU A 289 -0.63 31.84 17.38
C GLU A 289 -0.17 30.38 17.28
N TRP A 290 -0.30 29.64 18.37
CA TRP A 290 0.05 28.23 18.38
C TRP A 290 -1.21 27.36 18.36
N TYR A 291 -1.24 26.41 17.43
CA TYR A 291 -2.36 25.52 17.20
C TYR A 291 -1.96 24.08 17.39
N VAL A 292 -2.93 23.29 17.86
CA VAL A 292 -2.86 21.83 17.89
C VAL A 292 -4.13 21.26 17.27
N GLN A 293 -3.99 20.18 16.50
CA GLN A 293 -5.09 19.55 15.81
C GLN A 293 -4.95 18.03 15.91
N PRO A 294 -5.62 17.38 16.89
CA PRO A 294 -5.82 15.95 16.86
C PRO A 294 -6.72 15.57 15.69
N GLN A 295 -6.39 14.46 15.04
CA GLN A 295 -7.12 13.99 13.86
C GLN A 295 -7.10 12.48 13.77
N ALA A 296 -8.16 11.92 13.21
CA ALA A 296 -8.31 10.51 12.94
C ALA A 296 -8.92 10.31 11.55
N GLN A 297 -8.43 9.31 10.82
CA GLN A 297 -8.95 8.95 9.51
C GLN A 297 -9.09 7.44 9.42
N VAL A 298 -10.21 6.99 8.86
CA VAL A 298 -10.44 5.61 8.46
C VAL A 298 -10.64 5.58 6.96
N THR A 299 -9.85 4.76 6.28
CA THR A 299 -9.93 4.59 4.83
C THR A 299 -10.22 3.13 4.51
N TRP A 300 -11.30 2.91 3.79
CA TRP A 300 -11.61 1.60 3.22
C TRP A 300 -11.10 1.55 1.77
N MET A 301 -10.37 0.48 1.47
CA MET A 301 -9.73 0.27 0.18
C MET A 301 -10.27 -1.01 -0.45
N GLY A 302 -11.08 -0.85 -1.49
CA GLY A 302 -11.80 -1.94 -2.14
C GLY A 302 -11.39 -2.22 -3.58
N VAL A 303 -10.23 -1.76 -4.02
CA VAL A 303 -9.72 -2.09 -5.36
C VAL A 303 -9.29 -3.55 -5.41
N LYS A 304 -9.81 -4.28 -6.39
CA LYS A 304 -9.51 -5.69 -6.63
C LYS A 304 -8.93 -5.87 -8.03
N ALA A 305 -7.97 -6.78 -8.13
CA ALA A 305 -7.45 -7.22 -9.41
C ALA A 305 -8.37 -8.28 -10.02
N ASP A 306 -8.52 -8.23 -11.35
CA ASP A 306 -9.22 -9.26 -12.07
C ASP A 306 -8.44 -10.57 -12.00
N ASN A 307 -9.15 -11.67 -11.84
CA ASN A 307 -8.54 -12.98 -11.88
C ASN A 307 -8.02 -13.26 -13.28
N HIS A 308 -6.82 -13.78 -13.37
CA HIS A 308 -6.24 -14.15 -14.66
C HIS A 308 -5.34 -15.39 -14.53
N ARG A 309 -5.06 -15.97 -15.67
CA ARG A 309 -4.12 -17.09 -15.81
C ARG A 309 -2.89 -16.59 -16.52
N GLU A 310 -1.73 -16.76 -15.90
CA GLU A 310 -0.44 -16.48 -16.53
C GLU A 310 -0.17 -17.45 -17.70
N SER A 311 0.71 -17.05 -18.60
CA SER A 311 1.12 -17.85 -19.75
C SER A 311 1.70 -19.22 -19.37
N ASN A 312 2.30 -19.32 -18.18
CA ASN A 312 2.81 -20.56 -17.60
C ASN A 312 1.71 -21.44 -16.95
N GLY A 313 0.46 -21.00 -16.97
CA GLY A 313 -0.68 -21.72 -16.41
C GLY A 313 -1.00 -21.42 -14.95
N THR A 314 -0.21 -20.59 -14.26
CA THR A 314 -0.48 -20.17 -12.88
C THR A 314 -1.74 -19.30 -12.80
N LEU A 315 -2.64 -19.63 -11.89
CA LEU A 315 -3.81 -18.81 -11.60
C LEU A 315 -3.46 -17.72 -10.60
N VAL A 316 -3.77 -16.49 -10.96
CA VAL A 316 -3.63 -15.32 -10.09
C VAL A 316 -5.00 -14.78 -9.77
N HIS A 317 -5.31 -14.68 -8.49
CA HIS A 317 -6.56 -14.10 -8.03
C HIS A 317 -6.33 -13.26 -6.78
N SER A 318 -7.09 -12.20 -6.66
CA SER A 318 -7.09 -11.32 -5.50
C SER A 318 -8.16 -11.80 -4.54
N ASN A 319 -7.76 -12.23 -3.36
CA ASN A 319 -8.66 -12.57 -2.28
C ASN A 319 -8.77 -11.38 -1.31
N GLY A 320 -9.98 -11.12 -0.86
CA GLY A 320 -10.24 -10.14 0.19
C GLY A 320 -11.45 -9.25 -0.12
N ASP A 321 -12.16 -8.87 0.94
CA ASP A 321 -13.33 -8.00 0.87
C ASP A 321 -13.00 -6.52 1.01
N GLY A 322 -11.74 -6.15 0.84
CA GLY A 322 -11.19 -4.83 1.04
C GLY A 322 -10.32 -4.74 2.29
N ASN A 323 -9.50 -3.70 2.35
CA ASN A 323 -8.64 -3.39 3.49
C ASN A 323 -9.12 -2.11 4.16
N VAL A 324 -8.98 -2.04 5.47
CA VAL A 324 -9.25 -0.85 6.25
C VAL A 324 -7.95 -0.33 6.84
N GLN A 325 -7.64 0.93 6.57
CA GLN A 325 -6.52 1.63 7.16
C GLN A 325 -7.02 2.68 8.13
N THR A 326 -6.51 2.68 9.34
CA THR A 326 -6.79 3.70 10.35
C THR A 326 -5.53 4.52 10.59
N ARG A 327 -5.68 5.83 10.61
CA ARG A 327 -4.62 6.77 10.92
C ARG A 327 -5.04 7.69 12.07
N LEU A 328 -4.21 7.74 13.09
CA LEU A 328 -4.33 8.68 14.19
C LEU A 328 -3.14 9.64 14.13
N GLY A 329 -3.37 10.91 14.41
CA GLY A 329 -2.31 11.89 14.39
C GLY A 329 -2.65 13.14 15.16
N VAL A 330 -1.60 13.88 15.49
CA VAL A 330 -1.69 15.23 16.06
C VAL A 330 -0.81 16.12 15.20
N LYS A 331 -1.39 17.19 14.68
CA LYS A 331 -0.67 18.22 13.94
C LYS A 331 -0.51 19.43 14.83
N THR A 332 0.68 20.01 14.88
CA THR A 332 0.93 21.27 15.56
C THR A 332 1.63 22.24 14.63
N TRP A 333 1.29 23.51 14.75
CA TRP A 333 1.93 24.56 13.95
C TRP A 333 1.84 25.91 14.65
N LEU A 334 2.79 26.77 14.28
CA LEU A 334 2.83 28.15 14.69
C LEU A 334 2.41 29.03 13.49
N LYS A 335 1.43 29.88 13.69
CA LYS A 335 1.04 30.93 12.74
C LYS A 335 1.65 32.23 13.19
N SER A 336 2.50 32.83 12.37
CA SER A 336 3.18 34.09 12.71
C SER A 336 2.80 35.16 11.69
N HIS A 337 2.34 36.30 12.20
CA HIS A 337 2.01 37.47 11.39
C HIS A 337 2.85 38.67 11.88
N HIS A 338 3.60 39.32 10.98
CA HIS A 338 4.39 40.46 11.29
C HIS A 338 3.61 41.75 10.95
N LYS A 339 3.71 42.77 11.81
CA LYS A 339 3.02 44.06 11.60
C LYS A 339 3.31 44.72 10.26
N MET A 340 4.49 44.48 9.66
CA MET A 340 4.86 44.99 8.33
C MET A 340 4.07 44.28 7.19
N ASP A 341 3.40 43.22 7.49
CA ASP A 341 2.56 42.46 6.56
C ASP A 341 1.06 42.73 6.73
N ASP A 342 0.71 43.70 7.57
CA ASP A 342 -0.68 44.16 7.74
C ASP A 342 -1.25 44.62 6.38
N GLY A 343 -2.38 44.04 6.00
CA GLY A 343 -3.01 44.22 4.70
C GLY A 343 -2.42 43.40 3.54
N LYS A 344 -1.46 42.50 3.81
CA LYS A 344 -0.92 41.51 2.87
C LYS A 344 -1.27 40.11 3.32
N SER A 345 -1.58 39.25 2.38
CA SER A 345 -1.89 37.82 2.65
C SER A 345 -0.62 36.98 2.84
N ARG A 346 0.37 37.48 3.58
CA ARG A 346 1.62 36.78 3.87
C ARG A 346 1.58 36.22 5.29
N GLU A 347 1.63 34.92 5.39
CA GLU A 347 1.67 34.18 6.65
C GLU A 347 2.80 33.15 6.60
N PHE A 348 3.51 32.99 7.69
CA PHE A 348 4.51 31.94 7.85
C PHE A 348 3.95 30.86 8.78
N GLN A 349 3.83 29.64 8.27
CA GLN A 349 3.25 28.49 9.00
C GLN A 349 4.18 27.29 8.97
N PRO A 350 5.21 27.22 9.80
CA PRO A 350 5.94 25.97 10.00
C PRO A 350 5.05 24.97 10.72
N PHE A 351 5.09 23.70 10.29
CA PHE A 351 4.32 22.61 10.89
C PHE A 351 5.21 21.38 11.13
N VAL A 352 4.83 20.60 12.13
CA VAL A 352 5.44 19.31 12.46
C VAL A 352 4.34 18.25 12.59
#